data_41636d07a51ad3a69727af8abc0dd3ac
#
_entry.id   41636d07a51ad3a69727af8abc0dd3ac
#
_cell.length_a   1.000
_cell.length_b   1.000
_cell.length_c   1.000
_cell.angle_alpha   90.00
_cell.angle_beta   90.00
_cell.angle_gamma   90.00
#
_symmetry.space_group_name_H-M   'P 1'
#
loop_
_entity.id
_entity.type
_entity.pdbx_description
1 polymer ?
#
loop_
_entity_poly.entity_id
_entity_poly.type
_entity_poly.pdbx_seq_one_letter_code
_entity_poly.pdbx_strand_id
1 'polypeptide(L)'
;MIFIQLTNYTDYSLRTLLYVGSLSPDERAQVKDIAGAYQISLNHLQKIAYDLGKQGLLKTTRGKNGGVALAVQPESINIGALVRSLEDFGIVECFTNKDNCLISCSCKLKSVLHQAKSAFISVLDQYTLADLLENKNELYELFKEGQTK
;
A
#
# COMPACT_ATOMS: atom_id res chain seq x y z
N MET A 1 6.29 -10.31 20.78
CA MET A 1 6.68 -11.16 19.63
C MET A 1 6.75 -10.29 18.39
N ILE A 2 7.90 -10.25 17.73
CA ILE A 2 8.08 -9.47 16.50
C ILE A 2 7.68 -10.37 15.33
N PHE A 3 6.66 -9.95 14.57
CA PHE A 3 6.24 -10.66 13.36
C PHE A 3 6.89 -10.04 12.14
N ILE A 4 7.20 -10.83 11.13
CA ILE A 4 7.51 -10.32 9.80
C ILE A 4 6.20 -9.86 9.19
N GLN A 5 5.97 -8.56 9.15
CA GLN A 5 4.75 -7.95 8.61
C GLN A 5 5.08 -6.67 7.86
N LEU A 6 4.26 -6.34 6.91
CA LEU A 6 4.27 -5.01 6.32
C LEU A 6 3.91 -3.98 7.39
N THR A 7 4.48 -2.79 7.30
CA THR A 7 4.09 -1.69 8.20
C THR A 7 2.62 -1.33 7.98
N ASN A 8 1.98 -0.81 9.02
CA ASN A 8 0.61 -0.28 8.90
C ASN A 8 0.53 0.80 7.81
N TYR A 9 1.60 1.55 7.62
CA TYR A 9 1.66 2.57 6.57
C TYR A 9 1.52 1.96 5.17
N THR A 10 2.23 0.88 4.87
CA THR A 10 2.13 0.16 3.60
C THR A 10 0.77 -0.52 3.45
N ASP A 11 0.30 -1.23 4.47
CA ASP A 11 -1.01 -1.87 4.47
C ASP A 11 -2.13 -0.86 4.21
N TYR A 12 -2.14 0.26 4.92
CA TYR A 12 -3.17 1.29 4.74
C TYR A 12 -3.06 2.02 3.40
N SER A 13 -1.84 2.16 2.86
CA SER A 13 -1.64 2.71 1.51
C SER A 13 -2.27 1.80 0.45
N LEU A 14 -2.04 0.49 0.53
CA LEU A 14 -2.64 -0.49 -0.37
C LEU A 14 -4.17 -0.50 -0.25
N ARG A 15 -4.71 -0.50 0.97
CA ARG A 15 -6.15 -0.44 1.23
C ARG A 15 -6.78 0.85 0.68
N THR A 16 -6.09 1.98 0.80
CA THR A 16 -6.56 3.26 0.25
C THR A 16 -6.67 3.18 -1.27
N LEU A 17 -5.66 2.62 -1.94
CA LEU A 17 -5.68 2.45 -3.39
C LEU A 17 -6.76 1.46 -3.85
N LEU A 18 -6.99 0.37 -3.11
CA LEU A 18 -8.08 -0.57 -3.38
C LEU A 18 -9.45 0.10 -3.27
N TYR A 19 -9.66 0.88 -2.21
CA TYR A 19 -10.92 1.63 -2.02
C TYR A 19 -11.16 2.59 -3.18
N VAL A 20 -10.19 3.46 -3.44
CA VAL A 20 -10.32 4.49 -4.49
C VAL A 20 -10.43 3.87 -5.88
N GLY A 21 -9.69 2.80 -6.14
CA GLY A 21 -9.72 2.08 -7.41
C GLY A 21 -11.02 1.31 -7.67
N SER A 22 -11.75 0.94 -6.62
CA SER A 22 -13.05 0.25 -6.75
C SER A 22 -14.20 1.18 -7.13
N LEU A 23 -14.03 2.50 -6.97
CA LEU A 23 -15.05 3.49 -7.28
C LEU A 23 -15.30 3.59 -8.79
N SER A 24 -16.48 4.07 -9.16
CA SER A 24 -16.77 4.43 -10.55
C SER A 24 -15.90 5.60 -11.01
N PRO A 25 -15.62 5.75 -12.31
CA PRO A 25 -14.71 6.78 -12.84
C PRO A 25 -15.05 8.22 -12.44
N ASP A 26 -16.33 8.49 -12.24
CA ASP A 26 -16.83 9.83 -11.87
C ASP A 26 -16.93 10.04 -10.35
N GLU A 27 -16.73 8.99 -9.56
CA GLU A 27 -16.79 9.06 -8.10
C GLU A 27 -15.45 9.46 -7.51
N ARG A 28 -15.53 10.10 -6.34
CA ARG A 28 -14.38 10.46 -5.52
C ARG A 28 -14.61 10.01 -4.09
N ALA A 29 -13.58 9.49 -3.47
CA ALA A 29 -13.63 9.10 -2.06
C ALA A 29 -13.35 10.31 -1.16
N GLN A 30 -14.12 10.43 -0.09
CA GLN A 30 -13.69 11.27 1.02
C GLN A 30 -12.74 10.46 1.92
N VAL A 31 -11.65 11.04 2.36
CA VAL A 31 -10.67 10.34 3.23
C VAL A 31 -11.34 9.81 4.50
N LYS A 32 -12.33 10.54 5.02
CA LYS A 32 -13.13 10.11 6.18
C LYS A 32 -13.93 8.83 5.94
N ASP A 33 -14.41 8.63 4.70
CA ASP A 33 -15.19 7.44 4.36
C ASP A 33 -14.30 6.22 4.26
N ILE A 34 -13.08 6.38 3.72
CA ILE A 34 -12.04 5.34 3.73
C ILE A 34 -11.67 4.98 5.16
N ALA A 35 -11.46 5.99 6.01
CA ALA A 35 -11.15 5.81 7.43
C ALA A 35 -12.24 5.02 8.14
N GLY A 36 -13.50 5.35 7.89
CA GLY A 36 -14.66 4.65 8.45
C GLY A 36 -14.79 3.21 7.96
N ALA A 37 -14.62 2.98 6.66
CA ALA A 37 -14.74 1.65 6.07
C ALA A 37 -13.72 0.65 6.63
N TYR A 38 -12.50 1.09 6.87
CA TYR A 38 -11.42 0.26 7.41
C TYR A 38 -11.17 0.41 8.92
N GLN A 39 -11.92 1.27 9.61
CA GLN A 39 -11.72 1.60 11.02
C GLN A 39 -10.27 2.07 11.32
N ILE A 40 -9.75 2.91 10.46
CA ILE A 40 -8.42 3.50 10.57
C ILE A 40 -8.54 4.96 11.01
N SER A 41 -7.58 5.45 11.78
CA SER A 41 -7.51 6.86 12.20
C SER A 41 -7.53 7.79 10.99
N LEU A 42 -8.39 8.81 11.03
CA LEU A 42 -8.50 9.81 9.97
C LEU A 42 -7.17 10.56 9.75
N ASN A 43 -6.48 10.93 10.82
CA ASN A 43 -5.18 11.61 10.75
C ASN A 43 -4.13 10.74 10.01
N HIS A 44 -4.13 9.44 10.27
CA HIS A 44 -3.23 8.49 9.60
C HIS A 44 -3.52 8.43 8.10
N LEU A 45 -4.80 8.30 7.73
CA LEU A 45 -5.20 8.26 6.34
C LEU A 45 -5.00 9.57 5.58
N GLN A 46 -5.19 10.71 6.24
CA GLN A 46 -4.89 12.02 5.64
C GLN A 46 -3.42 12.12 5.23
N LYS A 47 -2.51 11.67 6.09
CA LYS A 47 -1.08 11.61 5.77
C LYS A 47 -0.79 10.68 4.60
N ILE A 48 -1.35 9.49 4.60
CA ILE A 48 -1.20 8.51 3.53
C ILE A 48 -1.73 9.06 2.20
N ALA A 49 -2.93 9.62 2.18
CA ALA A 49 -3.52 10.21 0.98
C ALA A 49 -2.66 11.37 0.43
N TYR A 50 -2.09 12.19 1.32
CA TYR A 50 -1.17 13.25 0.95
C TYR A 50 0.12 12.68 0.31
N ASP A 51 0.73 11.69 0.94
CA ASP A 51 1.97 11.09 0.45
C ASP A 51 1.76 10.34 -0.88
N LEU A 52 0.66 9.60 -1.03
CA LEU A 52 0.28 8.98 -2.30
C LEU A 52 0.00 10.02 -3.39
N GLY A 53 -0.56 11.16 -3.02
CA GLY A 53 -0.72 12.32 -3.91
C GLY A 53 0.61 12.87 -4.38
N LYS A 54 1.59 13.00 -3.49
CA LYS A 54 2.97 13.43 -3.85
C LYS A 54 3.68 12.44 -4.76
N GLN A 55 3.39 11.15 -4.63
CA GLN A 55 3.90 10.11 -5.52
C GLN A 55 3.18 10.07 -6.87
N GLY A 56 2.15 10.90 -7.07
CA GLY A 56 1.38 10.95 -8.32
C GLY A 56 0.40 9.80 -8.51
N LEU A 57 0.08 9.04 -7.44
CA LEU A 57 -0.85 7.91 -7.49
C LEU A 57 -2.29 8.34 -7.22
N LEU A 58 -2.48 9.36 -6.38
CA LEU A 58 -3.77 9.96 -6.09
C LEU A 58 -3.81 11.42 -6.53
N LYS A 59 -4.99 11.87 -6.92
CA LYS A 59 -5.31 13.30 -7.11
C LYS A 59 -6.39 13.71 -6.15
N THR A 60 -6.20 14.88 -5.54
CA THR A 60 -7.17 15.49 -4.62
C THR A 60 -7.86 16.66 -5.32
N THR A 61 -9.18 16.71 -5.24
CA THR A 61 -9.99 17.84 -5.69
C THR A 61 -10.68 18.45 -4.48
N ARG A 62 -10.57 19.78 -4.35
CA ARG A 62 -11.24 20.54 -3.29
C ARG A 62 -12.67 20.93 -3.70
N GLY A 63 -13.51 21.22 -2.70
CA GLY A 63 -14.85 21.74 -2.90
C GLY A 63 -15.96 20.74 -2.63
N LYS A 64 -17.21 21.12 -2.94
CA LYS A 64 -18.43 20.37 -2.63
C LYS A 64 -18.46 18.96 -3.23
N ASN A 65 -17.90 18.79 -4.44
CA ASN A 65 -17.76 17.50 -5.13
C ASN A 65 -16.30 17.03 -5.13
N GLY A 66 -15.52 17.48 -4.15
CA GLY A 66 -14.12 17.12 -3.99
C GLY A 66 -13.93 15.72 -3.42
N GLY A 67 -12.68 15.36 -3.23
CA GLY A 67 -12.25 14.09 -2.70
C GLY A 67 -11.01 13.58 -3.40
N VAL A 68 -10.69 12.31 -3.20
CA VAL A 68 -9.53 11.65 -3.80
C VAL A 68 -9.97 10.67 -4.87
N ALA A 69 -9.20 10.60 -5.95
CA ALA A 69 -9.35 9.64 -7.04
C ALA A 69 -7.97 9.17 -7.48
N LEU A 70 -7.91 8.06 -8.23
CA LEU A 70 -6.65 7.66 -8.86
C LEU A 70 -6.17 8.73 -9.83
N ALA A 71 -4.88 9.04 -9.79
CA ALA A 71 -4.24 9.97 -10.72
C ALA A 71 -3.73 9.29 -11.99
N VAL A 72 -3.56 7.96 -11.94
CA VAL A 72 -3.05 7.13 -13.03
C VAL A 72 -3.92 5.88 -13.18
N GLN A 73 -3.76 5.20 -14.30
CA GLN A 73 -4.50 3.96 -14.56
C GLN A 73 -4.03 2.85 -13.59
N PRO A 74 -4.94 2.01 -13.07
CA PRO A 74 -4.58 0.94 -12.15
C PRO A 74 -3.53 -0.03 -12.72
N GLU A 75 -3.52 -0.24 -14.04
CA GLU A 75 -2.56 -1.08 -14.74
C GLU A 75 -1.12 -0.56 -14.65
N SER A 76 -0.95 0.74 -14.43
CA SER A 76 0.37 1.36 -14.29
C SER A 76 0.93 1.31 -12.87
N ILE A 77 0.15 0.89 -11.89
CA ILE A 77 0.58 0.78 -10.50
C ILE A 77 1.02 -0.65 -10.22
N ASN A 78 2.33 -0.89 -10.30
CA ASN A 78 2.92 -2.19 -9.93
C ASN A 78 3.00 -2.33 -8.42
N ILE A 79 2.47 -3.42 -7.89
CA ILE A 79 2.37 -3.65 -6.43
C ILE A 79 3.75 -3.84 -5.80
N GLY A 80 4.64 -4.58 -6.44
CA GLY A 80 6.01 -4.78 -5.94
C GLY A 80 6.82 -3.48 -5.90
N ALA A 81 6.71 -2.65 -6.94
CA ALA A 81 7.36 -1.34 -6.98
C ALA A 81 6.83 -0.41 -5.87
N LEU A 82 5.52 -0.42 -5.66
CA LEU A 82 4.87 0.36 -4.60
C LEU A 82 5.36 -0.08 -3.22
N VAL A 83 5.32 -1.37 -2.93
CA VAL A 83 5.75 -1.90 -1.64
C VAL A 83 7.23 -1.59 -1.38
N ARG A 84 8.11 -1.71 -2.40
CA ARG A 84 9.52 -1.30 -2.27
C ARG A 84 9.68 0.18 -1.92
N SER A 85 8.81 1.05 -2.42
CA SER A 85 8.88 2.49 -2.14
C SER A 85 8.42 2.85 -0.72
N LEU A 86 7.63 1.98 -0.09
CA LEU A 86 6.99 2.23 1.21
C LEU A 86 7.67 1.50 2.37
N GLU A 87 8.35 0.38 2.09
CA GLU A 87 8.94 -0.49 3.10
C GLU A 87 10.45 -0.40 3.14
N ASP A 88 10.97 -0.34 4.35
CA ASP A 88 12.37 -0.64 4.62
C ASP A 88 12.47 -2.10 5.07
N PHE A 89 12.85 -3.00 4.14
CA PHE A 89 12.96 -4.43 4.42
C PHE A 89 14.19 -4.79 5.25
N GLY A 90 14.37 -4.12 6.36
CA GLY A 90 15.37 -4.45 7.37
C GLY A 90 14.99 -5.68 8.18
N ILE A 91 14.85 -6.84 7.53
CA ILE A 91 14.42 -8.11 8.16
C ILE A 91 15.40 -8.51 9.27
N VAL A 92 16.66 -8.21 9.10
CA VAL A 92 17.73 -8.44 10.09
C VAL A 92 18.66 -7.23 10.14
N GLU A 93 19.30 -7.05 11.29
CA GLU A 93 20.16 -5.90 11.57
C GLU A 93 21.28 -5.69 10.53
N CYS A 94 21.84 -6.78 10.00
CA CYS A 94 22.89 -6.72 8.99
C CYS A 94 22.42 -6.23 7.60
N PHE A 95 21.12 -6.06 7.38
CA PHE A 95 20.57 -5.44 6.17
C PHE A 95 20.52 -3.92 6.26
N THR A 96 20.36 -3.40 7.48
CA THR A 96 20.30 -1.97 7.78
C THR A 96 21.65 -1.40 8.17
N ASN A 97 22.47 -2.19 8.86
CA ASN A 97 23.75 -1.74 9.42
C ASN A 97 24.87 -2.78 9.13
N LYS A 98 25.60 -2.56 8.03
CA LYS A 98 26.59 -3.52 7.50
C LYS A 98 27.77 -3.77 8.44
N ASP A 99 28.05 -2.85 9.36
CA ASP A 99 29.26 -2.86 10.17
C ASP A 99 29.11 -3.56 11.54
N ASN A 100 27.87 -3.92 11.93
CA ASN A 100 27.60 -4.45 13.26
C ASN A 100 27.66 -5.98 13.40
N CYS A 101 27.85 -6.72 12.31
CA CYS A 101 27.89 -8.17 12.38
C CYS A 101 29.24 -8.73 11.97
N LEU A 102 29.92 -9.35 12.94
CA LEU A 102 31.26 -9.91 12.76
C LEU A 102 31.39 -10.90 11.59
N ILE A 103 30.33 -11.67 11.32
CA ILE A 103 30.31 -12.71 10.28
C ILE A 103 29.65 -12.26 8.97
N SER A 104 29.31 -10.99 8.83
CA SER A 104 28.51 -10.45 7.72
C SER A 104 29.04 -10.83 6.33
N CYS A 105 30.38 -10.87 6.18
CA CYS A 105 31.02 -11.19 4.89
C CYS A 105 30.88 -12.67 4.47
N SER A 106 30.70 -13.59 5.44
CA SER A 106 30.65 -15.04 5.20
C SER A 106 29.32 -15.68 5.63
N CYS A 107 28.34 -14.86 5.96
CA CYS A 107 27.08 -15.32 6.55
C CYS A 107 26.13 -15.90 5.49
N LYS A 108 25.95 -17.22 5.47
CA LYS A 108 24.97 -17.89 4.60
C LYS A 108 23.52 -17.49 4.94
N LEU A 109 23.19 -17.26 6.23
CA LEU A 109 21.86 -16.82 6.66
C LEU A 109 21.48 -15.49 6.00
N LYS A 110 22.41 -14.54 5.92
CA LYS A 110 22.19 -13.26 5.22
C LYS A 110 21.80 -13.49 3.75
N SER A 111 22.50 -14.39 3.06
CA SER A 111 22.19 -14.74 1.66
C SER A 111 20.81 -15.38 1.53
N VAL A 112 20.45 -16.31 2.41
CA VAL A 112 19.14 -16.98 2.42
C VAL A 112 18.02 -15.98 2.69
N LEU A 113 18.16 -15.09 3.66
CA LEU A 113 17.17 -14.06 3.96
C LEU A 113 17.04 -13.04 2.82
N HIS A 114 18.13 -12.72 2.15
CA HIS A 114 18.09 -11.87 0.96
C HIS A 114 17.30 -12.55 -0.18
N GLN A 115 17.51 -13.85 -0.42
CA GLN A 115 16.75 -14.61 -1.39
C GLN A 115 15.26 -14.65 -1.04
N ALA A 116 14.91 -14.88 0.23
CA ALA A 116 13.52 -14.90 0.69
C ALA A 116 12.83 -13.53 0.47
N LYS A 117 13.51 -12.44 0.81
CA LYS A 117 13.03 -11.06 0.54
C LYS A 117 12.82 -10.85 -0.96
N SER A 118 13.80 -11.26 -1.79
CA SER A 118 13.71 -11.11 -3.24
C SER A 118 12.56 -11.93 -3.83
N ALA A 119 12.33 -13.13 -3.34
CA ALA A 119 11.21 -13.99 -3.75
C ALA A 119 9.86 -13.35 -3.38
N PHE A 120 9.73 -12.80 -2.16
CA PHE A 120 8.53 -12.09 -1.73
C PHE A 120 8.20 -10.93 -2.67
N ILE A 121 9.16 -10.08 -2.95
CA ILE A 121 8.96 -8.94 -3.85
C ILE A 121 8.71 -9.40 -5.30
N SER A 122 9.38 -10.44 -5.78
CA SER A 122 9.19 -10.96 -7.13
C SER A 122 7.76 -11.45 -7.38
N VAL A 123 7.10 -11.98 -6.37
CA VAL A 123 5.68 -12.34 -6.48
C VAL A 123 4.84 -11.07 -6.65
N LEU A 124 5.07 -10.05 -5.82
CA LEU A 124 4.32 -8.79 -5.90
C LEU A 124 4.57 -8.03 -7.22
N ASP A 125 5.76 -8.16 -7.79
CA ASP A 125 6.11 -7.56 -9.08
C ASP A 125 5.26 -8.06 -10.26
N GLN A 126 4.63 -9.23 -10.12
CA GLN A 126 3.77 -9.82 -11.14
C GLN A 126 2.37 -9.21 -11.18
N TYR A 127 2.01 -8.40 -10.17
CA TYR A 127 0.67 -7.85 -10.01
C TYR A 127 0.67 -6.33 -10.11
N THR A 128 -0.40 -5.83 -10.71
CA THR A 128 -0.74 -4.40 -10.74
C THR A 128 -1.95 -4.15 -9.85
N LEU A 129 -2.27 -2.89 -9.59
CA LEU A 129 -3.51 -2.55 -8.90
C LEU A 129 -4.74 -3.04 -9.68
N ALA A 130 -4.69 -3.05 -11.01
CA ALA A 130 -5.77 -3.57 -11.84
C ALA A 130 -6.06 -5.04 -11.55
N ASP A 131 -5.03 -5.87 -11.38
CA ASP A 131 -5.20 -7.29 -11.03
C ASP A 131 -5.90 -7.46 -9.68
N LEU A 132 -5.62 -6.59 -8.71
CA LEU A 132 -6.27 -6.59 -7.40
C LEU A 132 -7.70 -6.04 -7.44
N LEU A 133 -8.10 -5.40 -8.53
CA LEU A 133 -9.43 -4.83 -8.75
C LEU A 133 -10.31 -5.65 -9.71
N GLU A 134 -9.93 -6.88 -10.03
CA GLU A 134 -10.75 -7.78 -10.85
C GLU A 134 -12.15 -7.97 -10.27
N ASN A 135 -12.27 -7.99 -8.95
CA ASN A 135 -13.53 -8.07 -8.20
C ASN A 135 -14.04 -6.69 -7.70
N LYS A 136 -13.71 -5.60 -8.40
CA LYS A 136 -14.03 -4.24 -7.93
C LYS A 136 -15.50 -4.00 -7.59
N ASN A 137 -16.43 -4.64 -8.29
CA ASN A 137 -17.86 -4.49 -8.02
C ASN A 137 -18.23 -5.05 -6.65
N GLU A 138 -17.70 -6.21 -6.29
CA GLU A 138 -17.87 -6.81 -4.97
C GLU A 138 -17.24 -5.92 -3.89
N LEU A 139 -16.04 -5.42 -4.12
CA LEU A 139 -15.37 -4.49 -3.20
C LEU A 139 -16.20 -3.22 -3.00
N TYR A 140 -16.72 -2.67 -4.08
CA TYR A 140 -17.56 -1.47 -4.05
C TYR A 140 -18.80 -1.66 -3.16
N GLU A 141 -19.52 -2.77 -3.35
CA GLU A 141 -20.71 -3.08 -2.54
C GLU A 141 -20.36 -3.24 -1.06
N LEU A 142 -19.29 -3.97 -0.75
CA LEU A 142 -18.82 -4.14 0.62
C LEU A 142 -18.46 -2.79 1.30
N PHE A 143 -17.83 -1.88 0.57
CA PHE A 143 -17.50 -0.56 1.10
C PHE A 143 -18.75 0.30 1.33
N LYS A 144 -19.76 0.19 0.48
CA LYS A 144 -21.06 0.89 0.67
C LYS A 144 -21.82 0.36 1.87
N GLU A 145 -21.88 -0.96 2.06
CA GLU A 145 -22.51 -1.59 3.22
C GLU A 145 -21.80 -1.23 4.53
N GLY A 146 -20.48 -1.15 4.52
CA GLY A 146 -19.69 -0.76 5.68
C GLY A 146 -19.93 0.69 6.16
N GLN A 147 -20.37 1.57 5.27
CA GLN A 147 -20.69 2.98 5.61
C GLN A 147 -22.06 3.16 6.25
N THR A 148 -22.95 2.16 6.16
CA THR A 148 -24.32 2.21 6.68
C THR A 148 -24.45 1.69 8.12
N LYS A 149 -23.37 1.24 8.73
CA LYS A 149 -23.29 0.81 10.13
C LYS A 149 -22.59 1.86 10.98
#